data_a0089195693ce0584289f5c31081de9d
#
_entry.id   a0089195693ce0584289f5c31081de9d
#
_cell.length_a   1.000
_cell.length_b   1.000
_cell.length_c   1.000
_cell.angle_alpha   90.00
_cell.angle_beta   90.00
_cell.angle_gamma   90.00
#
_symmetry.space_group_name_H-M   'P 1'
#
loop_
_entity.id
_entity.type
_entity.pdbx_description
1 polymer ?
#
loop_
_entity_poly.entity_id
_entity_poly.type
_entity_poly.pdbx_seq_one_letter_code
_entity_poly.pdbx_strand_id
1 'polypeptide(L)'
;MEFIQNSITIIYSGYILRRLYMKIKFKKVLSILILTILMVTGCNSNTNDKSISSKDKEDKIKVVTSFYPMYLLTSNVVKDIDNVELINMTDSSTGCLHDYSLTTDNVKLLEDCDIFIINGAGMESFLDKVLKQNPDLKIIDASEGIELIKSDYTQESEDHDHDHDHVHDEEYNPHVWLSVKNAIKQVENIENKLIEYNSINKDMYIKNTKEYVAQLTNLDNKIHSELDNIENKNIVTFHEAFPYFAKEYGLNIVSVVQREAGSEPSAKELQETIEKIKNLDVKAIFVEPQYSTKAAETISKETNVKVYTLDPIVTEESKNSSYIDIMNKNLETLKEAFK
;
A
#
# COMPACT_ATOMS: atom_id res chain seq x y z
N MET A 1 -32.89 64.88 -38.42
CA MET A 1 -32.73 64.34 -37.04
C MET A 1 -34.00 63.60 -36.58
N GLU A 2 -35.18 63.93 -36.98
CA GLU A 2 -36.43 63.25 -36.55
C GLU A 2 -36.59 61.81 -37.05
N PHE A 3 -36.05 61.46 -38.23
CA PHE A 3 -36.19 60.10 -38.78
C PHE A 3 -35.41 59.01 -37.96
N ILE A 4 -34.29 59.37 -37.34
CA ILE A 4 -33.47 58.48 -36.55
C ILE A 4 -34.11 58.24 -35.19
N GLN A 5 -34.74 59.26 -34.60
CA GLN A 5 -35.41 59.22 -33.30
C GLN A 5 -36.64 58.30 -33.33
N ASN A 6 -37.42 58.31 -34.42
CA ASN A 6 -38.55 57.42 -34.57
C ASN A 6 -38.17 55.96 -34.78
N SER A 7 -37.07 55.68 -35.45
CA SER A 7 -36.61 54.31 -35.68
C SER A 7 -36.09 53.64 -34.40
N ILE A 8 -35.44 54.39 -33.52
CA ILE A 8 -34.97 53.87 -32.23
C ILE A 8 -36.13 53.56 -31.29
N THR A 9 -37.18 54.39 -31.27
CA THR A 9 -38.34 54.21 -30.44
C THR A 9 -39.12 52.95 -30.83
N ILE A 10 -39.23 52.64 -32.12
CA ILE A 10 -39.94 51.45 -32.61
C ILE A 10 -39.18 50.18 -32.26
N ILE A 11 -37.83 50.18 -32.37
CA ILE A 11 -36.99 49.04 -32.01
C ILE A 11 -37.04 48.75 -30.51
N TYR A 12 -37.00 49.80 -29.69
CA TYR A 12 -37.09 49.66 -28.18
C TYR A 12 -38.47 49.16 -27.74
N SER A 13 -39.54 49.64 -28.37
CA SER A 13 -40.91 49.16 -28.10
C SER A 13 -41.08 47.68 -28.43
N GLY A 14 -40.54 47.23 -29.57
CA GLY A 14 -40.56 45.83 -30.01
C GLY A 14 -39.81 44.92 -29.06
N TYR A 15 -38.67 45.38 -28.53
CA TYR A 15 -37.85 44.61 -27.57
C TYR A 15 -38.57 44.44 -26.23
N ILE A 16 -39.21 45.48 -25.71
CA ILE A 16 -39.99 45.45 -24.46
C ILE A 16 -41.19 44.53 -24.57
N LEU A 17 -41.97 44.61 -25.67
CA LEU A 17 -43.09 43.73 -25.93
C LEU A 17 -42.69 42.26 -26.01
N ARG A 18 -41.58 41.97 -26.67
CA ARG A 18 -41.06 40.59 -26.78
C ARG A 18 -40.65 40.03 -25.42
N ARG A 19 -40.05 40.85 -24.58
CA ARG A 19 -39.64 40.48 -23.21
C ARG A 19 -40.85 40.27 -22.30
N LEU A 20 -41.89 41.05 -22.41
CA LEU A 20 -43.15 40.90 -21.69
C LEU A 20 -43.88 39.61 -22.09
N TYR A 21 -43.94 39.34 -23.38
CA TYR A 21 -44.59 38.14 -23.94
C TYR A 21 -43.87 36.85 -23.47
N MET A 22 -42.54 36.83 -23.45
CA MET A 22 -41.78 35.69 -22.91
C MET A 22 -42.00 35.48 -21.41
N LYS A 23 -42.10 36.57 -20.61
CA LYS A 23 -42.39 36.46 -19.18
C LYS A 23 -43.79 35.89 -18.90
N ILE A 24 -44.78 36.26 -19.71
CA ILE A 24 -46.16 35.76 -19.60
C ILE A 24 -46.22 34.28 -20.01
N LYS A 25 -45.55 33.89 -21.11
CA LYS A 25 -45.45 32.47 -21.50
C LYS A 25 -44.77 31.63 -20.42
N PHE A 26 -43.66 32.11 -19.86
CA PHE A 26 -42.93 31.40 -18.81
C PHE A 26 -43.79 31.20 -17.53
N LYS A 27 -44.55 32.23 -17.11
CA LYS A 27 -45.48 32.14 -15.98
C LYS A 27 -46.60 31.14 -16.25
N LYS A 28 -47.16 31.08 -17.46
CA LYS A 28 -48.20 30.12 -17.83
C LYS A 28 -47.67 28.67 -17.86
N VAL A 29 -46.46 28.44 -18.38
CA VAL A 29 -45.84 27.12 -18.41
C VAL A 29 -45.50 26.67 -16.98
N LEU A 30 -45.02 27.58 -16.13
CA LEU A 30 -44.71 27.28 -14.74
C LEU A 30 -45.97 26.96 -13.93
N SER A 31 -47.10 27.69 -14.16
CA SER A 31 -48.37 27.38 -13.51
C SER A 31 -48.96 26.03 -13.93
N ILE A 32 -48.82 25.65 -15.20
CA ILE A 32 -49.27 24.33 -15.68
C ILE A 32 -48.43 23.21 -15.07
N LEU A 33 -47.10 23.43 -14.93
CA LEU A 33 -46.22 22.47 -14.31
C LEU A 33 -46.51 22.25 -12.82
N ILE A 34 -46.88 23.31 -12.09
CA ILE A 34 -47.28 23.24 -10.67
C ILE A 34 -48.64 22.53 -10.51
N LEU A 35 -49.56 22.74 -11.44
CA LEU A 35 -50.87 22.09 -11.40
C LEU A 35 -50.82 20.59 -11.69
N THR A 36 -49.88 20.14 -12.54
CA THR A 36 -49.65 18.71 -12.82
C THR A 36 -48.97 17.99 -11.63
N ILE A 37 -48.16 18.68 -10.85
CA ILE A 37 -47.53 18.11 -9.65
C ILE A 37 -48.58 17.90 -8.52
N LEU A 38 -49.58 18.75 -8.43
CA LEU A 38 -50.64 18.63 -7.41
C LEU A 38 -51.68 17.53 -7.70
N MET A 39 -51.77 17.00 -8.91
CA MET A 39 -52.71 15.91 -9.24
C MET A 39 -52.11 14.50 -8.99
N VAL A 40 -50.84 14.38 -8.65
CA VAL A 40 -50.20 13.08 -8.38
C VAL A 40 -50.21 12.73 -6.88
N THR A 41 -50.67 13.65 -6.00
CA THR A 41 -50.74 13.43 -4.54
C THR A 41 -52.14 13.17 -4.00
N GLY A 42 -52.97 12.47 -4.74
CA GLY A 42 -54.34 12.16 -4.33
C GLY A 42 -54.61 10.66 -4.31
N CYS A 43 -54.74 10.10 -3.09
CA CYS A 43 -55.36 8.83 -2.70
C CYS A 43 -54.66 7.52 -3.10
N ASN A 44 -54.03 6.90 -2.14
CA ASN A 44 -54.34 5.51 -1.84
C ASN A 44 -54.17 5.22 -0.34
N SER A 45 -55.29 4.92 0.31
CA SER A 45 -55.32 4.41 1.67
C SER A 45 -55.34 2.89 1.66
N ASN A 46 -54.52 2.31 2.54
CA ASN A 46 -54.54 0.93 3.03
C ASN A 46 -54.22 -0.22 2.08
N THR A 47 -52.98 -0.70 2.20
CA THR A 47 -52.71 -2.10 2.60
C THR A 47 -51.28 -2.18 3.14
N ASN A 48 -51.14 -2.88 4.28
CA ASN A 48 -49.86 -3.24 4.85
C ASN A 48 -49.06 -4.11 3.86
N ASP A 49 -48.07 -3.53 3.23
CA ASP A 49 -46.94 -4.26 2.71
C ASP A 49 -45.69 -3.43 2.99
N LYS A 50 -44.91 -3.90 3.96
CA LYS A 50 -43.55 -3.44 4.21
C LYS A 50 -42.69 -3.86 3.04
N SER A 51 -42.67 -3.10 1.95
CA SER A 51 -41.58 -3.10 1.04
C SER A 51 -40.53 -2.10 1.54
N ILE A 52 -39.62 -2.60 2.33
CA ILE A 52 -38.35 -1.97 2.63
C ILE A 52 -37.62 -1.80 1.29
N SER A 53 -37.56 -0.59 0.77
CA SER A 53 -36.70 -0.19 -0.31
C SER A 53 -36.29 1.27 -0.11
N SER A 54 -35.62 1.52 0.98
CA SER A 54 -34.51 2.45 1.04
C SER A 54 -33.28 1.58 1.34
N LYS A 55 -32.52 1.17 0.30
CA LYS A 55 -31.13 0.91 0.49
C LYS A 55 -30.56 2.25 0.97
N ASP A 56 -30.53 2.44 2.29
CA ASP A 56 -29.56 3.30 2.90
C ASP A 56 -28.23 2.81 2.31
N LYS A 57 -27.52 3.66 1.55
CA LYS A 57 -26.11 3.44 1.33
C LYS A 57 -25.55 3.51 2.75
N GLU A 58 -25.36 2.35 3.39
CA GLU A 58 -24.48 2.29 4.53
C GLU A 58 -23.15 2.89 4.06
N ASP A 59 -22.75 3.99 4.68
CA ASP A 59 -21.48 4.62 4.38
C ASP A 59 -20.40 3.55 4.59
N LYS A 60 -19.67 3.25 3.53
CA LYS A 60 -18.60 2.25 3.58
C LYS A 60 -17.50 2.76 4.50
N ILE A 61 -17.00 1.87 5.35
CA ILE A 61 -15.80 2.16 6.13
C ILE A 61 -14.61 2.16 5.18
N LYS A 62 -13.92 3.28 5.13
CA LYS A 62 -12.76 3.48 4.29
C LYS A 62 -11.48 3.09 5.06
N VAL A 63 -10.90 1.96 4.67
CA VAL A 63 -9.65 1.43 5.19
C VAL A 63 -8.54 1.73 4.19
N VAL A 64 -7.51 2.45 4.61
CA VAL A 64 -6.35 2.80 3.79
C VAL A 64 -5.13 2.04 4.31
N THR A 65 -4.35 1.47 3.42
CA THR A 65 -3.06 0.85 3.75
C THR A 65 -1.91 1.71 3.25
N SER A 66 -0.80 1.72 3.97
CA SER A 66 0.36 2.57 3.64
C SER A 66 0.98 2.22 2.30
N PHE A 67 1.16 0.93 2.02
CA PHE A 67 1.78 0.45 0.78
C PHE A 67 1.40 -1.00 0.46
N TYR A 68 1.94 -1.50 -0.65
CA TYR A 68 1.49 -2.74 -1.30
C TYR A 68 1.50 -3.99 -0.41
N PRO A 69 2.54 -4.32 0.42
CA PRO A 69 2.49 -5.46 1.33
C PRO A 69 1.30 -5.41 2.28
N MET A 70 1.04 -4.25 2.88
CA MET A 70 -0.08 -4.07 3.80
C MET A 70 -1.43 -4.23 3.08
N TYR A 71 -1.52 -3.73 1.84
CA TYR A 71 -2.69 -3.94 1.00
C TYR A 71 -2.95 -5.42 0.74
N LEU A 72 -1.93 -6.19 0.36
CA LEU A 72 -2.05 -7.62 0.10
C LEU A 72 -2.51 -8.40 1.34
N LEU A 73 -1.93 -8.13 2.52
CA LEU A 73 -2.32 -8.80 3.75
C LEU A 73 -3.75 -8.41 4.17
N THR A 74 -4.05 -7.12 4.17
CA THR A 74 -5.38 -6.60 4.57
C THR A 74 -6.49 -7.06 3.65
N SER A 75 -6.24 -7.13 2.33
CA SER A 75 -7.24 -7.55 1.34
C SER A 75 -7.83 -8.93 1.63
N ASN A 76 -7.04 -9.82 2.23
CA ASN A 76 -7.50 -11.14 2.65
C ASN A 76 -8.37 -11.09 3.92
N VAL A 77 -8.08 -10.18 4.85
CA VAL A 77 -8.88 -9.99 6.08
C VAL A 77 -10.26 -9.39 5.76
N VAL A 78 -10.31 -8.40 4.85
CA VAL A 78 -11.56 -7.71 4.48
C VAL A 78 -12.27 -8.32 3.26
N LYS A 79 -11.82 -9.48 2.79
CA LYS A 79 -12.36 -10.16 1.62
C LYS A 79 -13.87 -10.38 1.73
N ASP A 80 -14.59 -10.07 0.64
CA ASP A 80 -16.04 -10.27 0.49
C ASP A 80 -16.88 -9.53 1.56
N ILE A 81 -16.41 -8.39 2.07
CA ILE A 81 -17.12 -7.51 3.01
C ILE A 81 -17.58 -6.25 2.27
N ASP A 82 -18.86 -6.19 1.92
CA ASP A 82 -19.42 -5.16 1.03
C ASP A 82 -19.34 -3.73 1.58
N ASN A 83 -19.37 -3.56 2.89
CA ASN A 83 -19.35 -2.26 3.57
C ASN A 83 -17.94 -1.81 4.00
N VAL A 84 -16.88 -2.45 3.48
CA VAL A 84 -15.50 -2.00 3.63
C VAL A 84 -14.95 -1.61 2.25
N GLU A 85 -14.36 -0.43 2.16
CA GLU A 85 -13.60 0.04 1.01
C GLU A 85 -12.12 0.02 1.36
N LEU A 86 -11.35 -0.87 0.73
CA LEU A 86 -9.90 -0.97 0.93
C LEU A 86 -9.16 -0.22 -0.17
N ILE A 87 -8.26 0.69 0.22
CA ILE A 87 -7.47 1.52 -0.69
C ILE A 87 -5.99 1.40 -0.31
N ASN A 88 -5.11 1.18 -1.29
CA ASN A 88 -3.67 1.35 -1.09
C ASN A 88 -3.29 2.82 -1.28
N MET A 89 -2.61 3.43 -0.31
CA MET A 89 -2.22 4.84 -0.35
C MET A 89 -1.20 5.14 -1.45
N THR A 90 -0.26 4.24 -1.64
CA THR A 90 0.80 4.40 -2.62
C THR A 90 0.44 3.78 -3.96
N ASP A 91 1.05 4.27 -5.03
CA ASP A 91 1.01 3.59 -6.32
C ASP A 91 1.67 2.21 -6.18
N SER A 92 1.14 1.20 -6.87
CA SER A 92 1.67 -0.18 -6.84
C SER A 92 3.10 -0.31 -7.40
N SER A 93 3.65 0.74 -7.97
CA SER A 93 5.05 0.83 -8.45
C SER A 93 5.99 1.57 -7.51
N THR A 94 5.52 2.03 -6.34
CA THR A 94 6.29 2.94 -5.46
C THR A 94 7.53 2.29 -4.84
N GLY A 95 7.50 0.99 -4.55
CA GLY A 95 8.59 0.33 -3.83
C GLY A 95 8.53 0.50 -2.30
N CYS A 96 9.68 0.43 -1.62
CA CYS A 96 9.80 0.67 -0.19
C CYS A 96 9.58 2.15 0.16
N LEU A 97 9.09 2.42 1.40
CA LEU A 97 8.69 3.76 1.82
C LEU A 97 9.79 4.54 2.58
N HIS A 98 11.03 4.05 2.63
CA HIS A 98 12.12 4.70 3.40
C HIS A 98 12.24 6.21 3.11
N ASP A 99 12.27 6.58 1.83
CA ASP A 99 12.39 7.97 1.38
C ASP A 99 11.07 8.55 0.83
N TYR A 100 9.94 7.92 1.19
CA TYR A 100 8.66 8.33 0.64
C TYR A 100 8.19 9.66 1.20
N SER A 101 7.90 10.59 0.31
CA SER A 101 7.29 11.86 0.65
C SER A 101 5.81 11.88 0.29
N LEU A 102 4.96 12.22 1.27
CA LEU A 102 3.52 12.31 1.06
C LEU A 102 3.17 13.34 -0.03
N THR A 103 2.36 12.92 -0.97
CA THR A 103 1.74 13.80 -1.95
C THR A 103 0.51 14.49 -1.36
N THR A 104 0.04 15.57 -2.00
CA THR A 104 -1.21 16.24 -1.59
C THR A 104 -2.42 15.29 -1.64
N ASP A 105 -2.42 14.33 -2.56
CA ASP A 105 -3.53 13.38 -2.70
C ASP A 105 -3.48 12.30 -1.61
N ASN A 106 -2.28 11.89 -1.15
CA ASN A 106 -2.16 11.03 0.03
C ASN A 106 -2.70 11.71 1.28
N VAL A 107 -2.37 13.00 1.50
CA VAL A 107 -2.87 13.76 2.65
C VAL A 107 -4.40 13.81 2.64
N LYS A 108 -5.01 14.15 1.50
CA LYS A 108 -6.48 14.15 1.36
C LYS A 108 -7.10 12.77 1.60
N LEU A 109 -6.44 11.71 1.09
CA LEU A 109 -6.92 10.35 1.29
C LEU A 109 -6.92 9.97 2.78
N LEU A 110 -5.87 10.38 3.51
CA LEU A 110 -5.76 10.13 4.95
C LEU A 110 -6.69 11.02 5.80
N GLU A 111 -7.04 12.23 5.33
CA GLU A 111 -8.08 13.05 5.96
C GLU A 111 -9.47 12.42 5.84
N ASP A 112 -9.73 11.70 4.74
CA ASP A 112 -11.03 11.08 4.42
C ASP A 112 -11.15 9.62 4.87
N CYS A 113 -10.09 8.99 5.41
CA CYS A 113 -10.13 7.59 5.80
C CYS A 113 -10.59 7.41 7.26
N ASP A 114 -11.25 6.28 7.52
CA ASP A 114 -11.69 5.91 8.87
C ASP A 114 -10.59 5.17 9.65
N ILE A 115 -9.79 4.36 8.93
CA ILE A 115 -8.74 3.52 9.52
C ILE A 115 -7.53 3.52 8.57
N PHE A 116 -6.34 3.80 9.12
CA PHE A 116 -5.07 3.71 8.40
C PHE A 116 -4.23 2.55 8.92
N ILE A 117 -3.85 1.62 8.04
CA ILE A 117 -3.05 0.45 8.38
C ILE A 117 -1.63 0.69 7.89
N ILE A 118 -0.69 0.67 8.82
CA ILE A 118 0.74 0.82 8.57
C ILE A 118 1.48 -0.50 8.82
N ASN A 119 2.64 -0.64 8.18
CA ASN A 119 3.55 -1.73 8.52
C ASN A 119 4.09 -1.57 9.94
N GLY A 120 4.42 -0.35 10.33
CA GLY A 120 5.14 -0.07 11.57
C GLY A 120 6.64 -0.37 11.44
N ALA A 121 7.29 -0.63 12.55
CA ALA A 121 8.74 -0.89 12.62
C ALA A 121 9.60 0.21 11.94
N GLY A 122 9.13 1.46 11.88
CA GLY A 122 9.83 2.60 11.30
C GLY A 122 9.65 2.78 9.79
N MET A 123 8.90 1.92 9.08
CA MET A 123 8.72 2.03 7.62
C MET A 123 8.10 3.38 7.19
N GLU A 124 7.12 3.87 7.94
CA GLU A 124 6.39 5.09 7.62
C GLU A 124 6.98 6.32 8.34
N SER A 125 8.19 6.74 7.94
CA SER A 125 8.90 7.89 8.53
C SER A 125 8.11 9.22 8.48
N PHE A 126 7.15 9.33 7.55
CA PHE A 126 6.25 10.48 7.41
C PHE A 126 5.09 10.51 8.41
N LEU A 127 4.86 9.43 9.18
CA LEU A 127 3.66 9.22 9.99
C LEU A 127 3.45 10.33 11.03
N ASP A 128 4.49 10.80 11.67
CA ASP A 128 4.43 11.89 12.65
C ASP A 128 3.81 13.19 12.09
N LYS A 129 4.05 13.47 10.80
CA LYS A 129 3.45 14.62 10.11
C LYS A 129 1.95 14.43 9.91
N VAL A 130 1.53 13.22 9.59
CA VAL A 130 0.11 12.85 9.42
C VAL A 130 -0.62 12.99 10.76
N LEU A 131 -0.07 12.42 11.83
CA LEU A 131 -0.66 12.46 13.17
C LEU A 131 -0.80 13.85 13.75
N LYS A 132 0.16 14.74 13.47
CA LYS A 132 0.06 16.15 13.86
C LYS A 132 -1.12 16.88 13.20
N GLN A 133 -1.50 16.46 11.99
CA GLN A 133 -2.60 17.08 11.24
C GLN A 133 -3.95 16.41 11.53
N ASN A 134 -3.95 15.11 11.77
CA ASN A 134 -5.16 14.32 12.07
C ASN A 134 -4.92 13.45 13.33
N PRO A 135 -5.00 14.02 14.54
CA PRO A 135 -4.70 13.31 15.79
C PRO A 135 -5.74 12.23 16.15
N ASP A 136 -6.93 12.29 15.55
CA ASP A 136 -8.03 11.35 15.81
C ASP A 136 -8.03 10.16 14.81
N LEU A 137 -7.09 10.13 13.87
CA LEU A 137 -6.98 9.05 12.88
C LEU A 137 -6.71 7.72 13.59
N LYS A 138 -7.56 6.73 13.33
CA LYS A 138 -7.37 5.38 13.85
C LYS A 138 -6.26 4.68 13.07
N ILE A 139 -5.16 4.37 13.75
CA ILE A 139 -4.01 3.69 13.16
C ILE A 139 -3.95 2.26 13.65
N ILE A 140 -3.65 1.35 12.73
CA ILE A 140 -3.30 -0.04 13.02
C ILE A 140 -1.83 -0.22 12.65
N ASP A 141 -0.98 -0.36 13.66
CA ASP A 141 0.41 -0.80 13.48
C ASP A 141 0.42 -2.33 13.37
N ALA A 142 0.70 -2.83 12.17
CA ALA A 142 0.68 -4.25 11.90
C ALA A 142 1.87 -4.98 12.57
N SER A 143 2.98 -4.29 12.89
CA SER A 143 4.15 -4.87 13.53
C SER A 143 4.05 -5.02 15.05
N GLU A 144 2.94 -4.62 15.68
CA GLU A 144 2.79 -4.66 17.14
C GLU A 144 3.14 -6.04 17.71
N GLY A 145 4.13 -6.06 18.62
CA GLY A 145 4.57 -7.29 19.29
C GLY A 145 5.43 -8.24 18.44
N ILE A 146 5.89 -7.82 17.26
CA ILE A 146 6.92 -8.55 16.48
C ILE A 146 8.29 -8.21 17.06
N GLU A 147 9.17 -9.23 17.20
CA GLU A 147 10.56 -9.03 17.58
C GLU A 147 11.33 -8.38 16.44
N LEU A 148 11.76 -7.13 16.62
CA LEU A 148 12.43 -6.37 15.58
C LEU A 148 13.92 -6.69 15.50
N ILE A 149 14.45 -6.76 14.28
CA ILE A 149 15.90 -6.90 13.99
C ILE A 149 16.49 -5.50 13.85
N LYS A 150 17.63 -5.25 14.51
CA LYS A 150 18.33 -3.98 14.35
C LYS A 150 18.85 -3.82 12.93
N SER A 151 18.74 -2.61 12.41
CA SER A 151 19.36 -2.27 11.12
C SER A 151 20.87 -2.17 11.28
N ASP A 152 21.64 -2.68 10.31
CA ASP A 152 23.09 -2.57 10.30
C ASP A 152 23.57 -1.13 9.98
N TYR A 153 22.65 -0.21 9.66
CA TYR A 153 22.97 1.21 9.38
C TYR A 153 23.66 1.94 10.55
N THR A 154 23.46 1.46 11.78
CA THR A 154 23.94 2.15 12.99
C THR A 154 25.39 1.88 13.35
N GLN A 155 26.10 0.97 12.66
CA GLN A 155 27.44 0.53 13.09
C GLN A 155 28.63 1.26 12.45
N GLU A 156 28.45 2.11 11.44
CA GLU A 156 29.60 2.75 10.73
C GLU A 156 29.63 4.30 10.78
N SER A 157 28.84 4.97 11.63
CA SER A 157 28.85 6.44 11.72
C SER A 157 29.79 6.98 12.81
N GLU A 158 30.89 6.32 13.14
CA GLU A 158 31.84 6.84 14.17
C GLU A 158 32.84 7.89 13.66
N ASP A 159 32.84 8.34 12.41
CA ASP A 159 33.79 9.37 11.98
C ASP A 159 33.28 10.20 10.78
N HIS A 160 32.25 11.04 10.92
CA HIS A 160 32.13 12.26 10.10
C HIS A 160 31.22 13.27 10.79
N ASP A 161 31.87 14.30 11.34
CA ASP A 161 31.34 15.54 11.91
C ASP A 161 30.65 16.35 10.76
N HIS A 162 29.38 16.11 10.49
CA HIS A 162 28.53 16.95 9.67
C HIS A 162 27.19 17.19 10.37
N ASP A 163 27.08 18.41 10.87
CA ASP A 163 25.94 19.06 11.47
C ASP A 163 24.75 19.10 10.46
N HIS A 164 23.99 18.00 10.35
CA HIS A 164 22.68 17.94 9.71
C HIS A 164 21.71 17.24 10.64
N ASP A 165 20.81 18.04 11.18
CA ASP A 165 19.67 17.65 12.03
C ASP A 165 18.67 16.79 11.25
N HIS A 166 19.09 15.59 10.81
CA HIS A 166 18.23 14.51 10.33
C HIS A 166 18.35 13.36 11.33
N VAL A 167 17.41 13.33 12.27
CA VAL A 167 17.20 12.16 13.13
C VAL A 167 16.74 11.01 12.23
N HIS A 168 17.67 10.16 11.82
CA HIS A 168 17.36 8.88 11.20
C HIS A 168 16.96 7.90 12.32
N ASP A 169 15.67 7.83 12.61
CA ASP A 169 15.08 6.89 13.59
C ASP A 169 14.99 5.45 13.04
N GLU A 170 15.90 5.02 12.17
CA GLU A 170 15.93 3.65 11.68
C GLU A 170 16.82 2.75 12.57
N GLU A 171 16.44 2.63 13.84
CA GLU A 171 17.11 1.68 14.75
C GLU A 171 16.83 0.22 14.36
N TYR A 172 15.73 -0.05 13.65
CA TYR A 172 15.28 -1.39 13.30
C TYR A 172 14.99 -1.54 11.81
N ASN A 173 15.26 -2.74 11.28
CA ASN A 173 14.90 -3.08 9.91
C ASN A 173 13.37 -3.23 9.81
N PRO A 174 12.69 -2.53 8.88
CA PRO A 174 11.24 -2.51 8.83
C PRO A 174 10.60 -3.61 7.97
N HIS A 175 11.38 -4.46 7.27
CA HIS A 175 10.87 -5.43 6.30
C HIS A 175 10.29 -6.70 6.96
N VAL A 176 9.47 -6.51 7.99
CA VAL A 176 8.93 -7.60 8.84
C VAL A 176 8.06 -8.59 8.08
N TRP A 177 7.34 -8.14 7.05
CA TRP A 177 6.42 -8.96 6.25
C TRP A 177 7.10 -10.05 5.43
N LEU A 178 8.43 -10.00 5.27
CA LEU A 178 9.16 -11.01 4.49
C LEU A 178 9.37 -12.34 5.25
N SER A 179 9.26 -12.36 6.59
CA SER A 179 9.04 -13.62 7.31
C SER A 179 7.55 -13.97 7.24
N VAL A 180 7.21 -15.16 6.76
CA VAL A 180 5.79 -15.61 6.68
C VAL A 180 5.18 -15.69 8.07
N LYS A 181 5.95 -16.07 9.09
CA LYS A 181 5.54 -16.08 10.49
C LYS A 181 5.18 -14.67 11.00
N ASN A 182 5.97 -13.67 10.64
CA ASN A 182 5.66 -12.27 10.95
C ASN A 182 4.43 -11.78 10.17
N ALA A 183 4.29 -12.17 8.89
CA ALA A 183 3.11 -11.84 8.09
C ALA A 183 1.83 -12.43 8.70
N ILE A 184 1.87 -13.65 9.26
CA ILE A 184 0.76 -14.21 10.04
C ILE A 184 0.44 -13.31 11.23
N LYS A 185 1.46 -12.88 12.00
CA LYS A 185 1.26 -11.98 13.14
C LYS A 185 0.68 -10.64 12.73
N GLN A 186 1.13 -10.07 11.60
CA GLN A 186 0.58 -8.83 11.04
C GLN A 186 -0.92 -8.99 10.68
N VAL A 187 -1.29 -10.08 10.02
CA VAL A 187 -2.69 -10.40 9.69
C VAL A 187 -3.56 -10.50 10.94
N GLU A 188 -3.06 -11.16 11.99
CA GLU A 188 -3.76 -11.27 13.28
C GLU A 188 -3.90 -9.91 13.98
N ASN A 189 -2.87 -9.07 13.95
CA ASN A 189 -2.92 -7.71 14.50
C ASN A 189 -3.94 -6.84 13.74
N ILE A 190 -3.97 -6.91 12.41
CA ILE A 190 -4.94 -6.22 11.57
C ILE A 190 -6.36 -6.69 11.91
N GLU A 191 -6.63 -8.00 11.99
CA GLU A 191 -7.93 -8.55 12.39
C GLU A 191 -8.38 -7.98 13.72
N ASN A 192 -7.55 -8.13 14.76
CA ASN A 192 -7.90 -7.74 16.12
C ASN A 192 -8.25 -6.24 16.21
N LYS A 193 -7.49 -5.39 15.56
CA LYS A 193 -7.73 -3.94 15.54
C LYS A 193 -8.91 -3.55 14.67
N LEU A 194 -9.14 -4.23 13.56
CA LEU A 194 -10.36 -4.03 12.76
C LEU A 194 -11.61 -4.40 13.55
N ILE A 195 -11.59 -5.48 14.35
CA ILE A 195 -12.69 -5.84 15.24
C ILE A 195 -12.93 -4.78 16.32
N GLU A 196 -11.85 -4.22 16.89
CA GLU A 196 -11.91 -3.15 17.89
C GLU A 196 -12.57 -1.89 17.33
N TYR A 197 -12.18 -1.48 16.11
CA TYR A 197 -12.65 -0.25 15.47
C TYR A 197 -13.97 -0.41 14.72
N ASN A 198 -14.27 -1.62 14.23
CA ASN A 198 -15.47 -1.95 13.47
C ASN A 198 -15.98 -3.35 13.79
N SER A 199 -16.66 -3.48 14.91
CA SER A 199 -17.18 -4.77 15.39
C SER A 199 -18.34 -5.35 14.57
N ILE A 200 -18.93 -4.57 13.65
CA ILE A 200 -20.07 -5.02 12.83
C ILE A 200 -19.71 -6.18 11.89
N ASN A 201 -18.46 -6.22 11.44
CA ASN A 201 -17.92 -7.24 10.53
C ASN A 201 -17.10 -8.32 11.25
N LYS A 202 -17.13 -8.36 12.58
CA LYS A 202 -16.29 -9.23 13.41
C LYS A 202 -16.21 -10.68 12.91
N ASP A 203 -17.35 -11.30 12.67
CA ASP A 203 -17.41 -12.73 12.31
C ASP A 203 -16.76 -12.99 10.95
N MET A 204 -16.89 -12.03 10.01
CA MET A 204 -16.24 -12.11 8.70
C MET A 204 -14.74 -11.91 8.80
N TYR A 205 -14.27 -10.94 9.60
CA TYR A 205 -12.83 -10.76 9.85
C TYR A 205 -12.21 -12.02 10.41
N ILE A 206 -12.79 -12.61 11.48
CA ILE A 206 -12.32 -13.87 12.10
C ILE A 206 -12.27 -15.01 11.09
N LYS A 207 -13.35 -15.19 10.30
CA LYS A 207 -13.40 -16.25 9.29
C LYS A 207 -12.30 -16.09 8.25
N ASN A 208 -12.20 -14.91 7.66
CA ASN A 208 -11.25 -14.60 6.60
C ASN A 208 -9.80 -14.74 7.08
N THR A 209 -9.48 -14.20 8.26
CA THR A 209 -8.15 -14.33 8.87
C THR A 209 -7.80 -15.80 9.10
N LYS A 210 -8.70 -16.57 9.69
CA LYS A 210 -8.45 -18.00 9.93
C LYS A 210 -8.14 -18.76 8.64
N GLU A 211 -8.87 -18.50 7.57
CA GLU A 211 -8.65 -19.13 6.28
C GLU A 211 -7.30 -18.70 5.67
N TYR A 212 -6.94 -17.41 5.79
CA TYR A 212 -5.69 -16.91 5.24
C TYR A 212 -4.47 -17.34 6.06
N VAL A 213 -4.54 -17.32 7.39
CA VAL A 213 -3.48 -17.84 8.26
C VAL A 213 -3.20 -19.31 8.00
N ALA A 214 -4.22 -20.12 7.72
CA ALA A 214 -4.01 -21.53 7.33
C ALA A 214 -3.21 -21.64 6.01
N GLN A 215 -3.46 -20.77 5.04
CA GLN A 215 -2.71 -20.74 3.77
C GLN A 215 -1.26 -20.26 4.00
N LEU A 216 -1.06 -19.22 4.80
CA LEU A 216 0.28 -18.73 5.16
C LEU A 216 1.07 -19.79 5.94
N THR A 217 0.45 -20.51 6.88
CA THR A 217 1.09 -21.60 7.60
C THR A 217 1.54 -22.73 6.65
N ASN A 218 0.72 -23.06 5.66
CA ASN A 218 1.11 -24.05 4.64
C ASN A 218 2.30 -23.55 3.80
N LEU A 219 2.33 -22.28 3.45
CA LEU A 219 3.46 -21.66 2.74
C LEU A 219 4.73 -21.71 3.58
N ASP A 220 4.66 -21.33 4.86
CA ASP A 220 5.78 -21.36 5.79
C ASP A 220 6.38 -22.76 5.91
N ASN A 221 5.53 -23.75 6.18
CA ASN A 221 5.94 -25.16 6.22
C ASN A 221 6.59 -25.64 4.93
N LYS A 222 6.07 -25.20 3.78
CA LYS A 222 6.65 -25.52 2.47
C LYS A 222 8.04 -24.93 2.31
N ILE A 223 8.25 -23.66 2.67
CA ILE A 223 9.55 -23.00 2.58
C ILE A 223 10.56 -23.71 3.48
N HIS A 224 10.21 -24.01 4.74
CA HIS A 224 11.05 -24.78 5.65
C HIS A 224 11.42 -26.15 5.08
N SER A 225 10.43 -26.91 4.60
CA SER A 225 10.70 -28.26 4.05
C SER A 225 11.69 -28.28 2.88
N GLU A 226 11.70 -27.21 2.07
CA GLU A 226 12.58 -27.10 0.90
C GLU A 226 13.97 -26.50 1.23
N LEU A 227 14.06 -25.61 2.26
CA LEU A 227 15.30 -24.90 2.55
C LEU A 227 16.08 -25.44 3.76
N ASP A 228 15.44 -26.08 4.75
CA ASP A 228 16.11 -26.44 6.01
C ASP A 228 17.29 -27.41 5.83
N ASN A 229 17.23 -28.29 4.84
CA ASN A 229 18.26 -29.29 4.58
C ASN A 229 19.41 -28.78 3.71
N ILE A 230 19.40 -27.51 3.29
CA ILE A 230 20.49 -26.91 2.51
C ILE A 230 21.59 -26.50 3.46
N GLU A 231 22.80 -27.08 3.31
CA GLU A 231 23.94 -26.83 4.24
C GLU A 231 24.56 -25.44 4.07
N ASN A 232 24.76 -25.01 2.82
CA ASN A 232 25.36 -23.70 2.54
C ASN A 232 24.32 -22.77 1.92
N LYS A 233 23.90 -21.78 2.69
CA LYS A 233 22.96 -20.74 2.32
C LYS A 233 23.58 -19.33 2.36
N ASN A 234 24.88 -19.23 2.05
CA ASN A 234 25.58 -17.94 1.95
C ASN A 234 25.13 -17.20 0.70
N ILE A 235 24.57 -16.02 0.90
CA ILE A 235 24.03 -15.16 -0.16
C ILE A 235 24.52 -13.73 -0.02
N VAL A 236 24.45 -12.99 -1.12
CA VAL A 236 24.58 -11.53 -1.15
C VAL A 236 23.25 -10.95 -1.62
N THR A 237 22.78 -9.93 -0.95
CA THR A 237 21.59 -9.14 -1.37
C THR A 237 22.00 -7.74 -1.77
N PHE A 238 21.22 -7.11 -2.65
CA PHE A 238 21.50 -5.73 -3.04
C PHE A 238 20.92 -4.73 -2.06
N HIS A 239 19.69 -4.92 -1.61
CA HIS A 239 19.07 -4.09 -0.57
C HIS A 239 18.90 -4.87 0.73
N GLU A 240 18.83 -4.17 1.86
CA GLU A 240 18.65 -4.77 3.20
C GLU A 240 17.19 -5.15 3.48
N ALA A 241 16.51 -5.78 2.51
CA ALA A 241 15.11 -6.17 2.69
C ALA A 241 14.94 -7.52 3.41
N PHE A 242 15.88 -8.44 3.32
CA PHE A 242 15.70 -9.84 3.66
C PHE A 242 16.17 -10.35 5.03
N PRO A 243 16.54 -9.53 6.05
CA PRO A 243 17.02 -10.05 7.34
C PRO A 243 16.03 -10.94 8.08
N TYR A 244 14.72 -10.59 8.06
CA TYR A 244 13.68 -11.43 8.69
C TYR A 244 13.47 -12.76 7.96
N PHE A 245 13.47 -12.73 6.62
CA PHE A 245 13.42 -13.94 5.81
C PHE A 245 14.66 -14.82 6.06
N ALA A 246 15.83 -14.21 6.07
CA ALA A 246 17.08 -14.92 6.33
C ALA A 246 17.13 -15.55 7.71
N LYS A 247 16.70 -14.82 8.76
CA LYS A 247 16.59 -15.34 10.13
C LYS A 247 15.63 -16.52 10.22
N GLU A 248 14.46 -16.45 9.57
CA GLU A 248 13.43 -17.48 9.63
C GLU A 248 13.89 -18.76 8.93
N TYR A 249 14.47 -18.67 7.72
CA TYR A 249 14.81 -19.85 6.90
C TYR A 249 16.30 -20.20 6.91
N GLY A 250 17.06 -19.59 7.81
CA GLY A 250 18.47 -19.91 8.03
C GLY A 250 19.41 -19.54 6.89
N LEU A 251 19.09 -18.49 6.09
CA LEU A 251 20.02 -17.95 5.11
C LEU A 251 21.07 -17.10 5.82
N ASN A 252 22.29 -17.05 5.25
CA ASN A 252 23.37 -16.21 5.74
C ASN A 252 23.65 -15.09 4.72
N ILE A 253 23.20 -13.87 5.01
CA ILE A 253 23.49 -12.68 4.20
C ILE A 253 24.91 -12.21 4.55
N VAL A 254 25.88 -12.52 3.70
CA VAL A 254 27.29 -12.20 3.94
C VAL A 254 27.67 -10.79 3.55
N SER A 255 26.88 -10.15 2.72
CA SER A 255 27.03 -8.73 2.34
C SER A 255 25.73 -8.19 1.79
N VAL A 256 25.44 -6.91 2.10
CA VAL A 256 24.45 -6.08 1.44
C VAL A 256 25.21 -5.06 0.59
N VAL A 257 24.88 -4.96 -0.71
CA VAL A 257 25.66 -4.14 -1.66
C VAL A 257 25.22 -2.68 -1.68
N GLN A 258 23.92 -2.46 -1.67
CA GLN A 258 23.31 -1.12 -1.66
C GLN A 258 22.52 -0.96 -0.36
N ARG A 259 22.95 -0.06 0.48
CA ARG A 259 22.25 0.18 1.75
C ARG A 259 20.97 1.00 1.55
N GLU A 260 21.01 1.97 0.62
CA GLU A 260 19.87 2.80 0.26
C GLU A 260 19.29 2.37 -1.08
N ALA A 261 17.97 2.28 -1.15
CA ALA A 261 17.24 1.93 -2.35
C ALA A 261 17.59 2.90 -3.51
N GLY A 262 18.12 2.35 -4.62
CA GLY A 262 18.48 3.13 -5.81
C GLY A 262 19.82 3.85 -5.78
N SER A 263 20.62 3.75 -4.70
CA SER A 263 22.00 4.21 -4.69
C SER A 263 22.88 3.30 -5.55
N GLU A 264 23.91 3.83 -6.23
CA GLU A 264 24.93 2.99 -6.88
C GLU A 264 26.09 2.74 -5.91
N PRO A 265 26.54 1.47 -5.73
CA PRO A 265 27.66 1.18 -4.85
C PRO A 265 28.95 1.80 -5.38
N SER A 266 29.79 2.27 -4.46
CA SER A 266 31.12 2.78 -4.80
C SER A 266 32.05 1.65 -5.30
N ALA A 267 33.13 1.98 -5.99
CA ALA A 267 34.11 1.02 -6.41
C ALA A 267 34.73 0.25 -5.23
N LYS A 268 34.86 0.87 -4.06
CA LYS A 268 35.39 0.25 -2.84
C LYS A 268 34.41 -0.80 -2.31
N GLU A 269 33.12 -0.47 -2.20
CA GLU A 269 32.08 -1.40 -1.73
C GLU A 269 31.95 -2.61 -2.67
N LEU A 270 32.05 -2.39 -3.99
CA LEU A 270 32.07 -3.49 -4.97
C LEU A 270 33.28 -4.41 -4.76
N GLN A 271 34.48 -3.86 -4.54
CA GLN A 271 35.68 -4.64 -4.31
C GLN A 271 35.56 -5.44 -3.00
N GLU A 272 35.13 -4.84 -1.91
CA GLU A 272 34.91 -5.51 -0.62
C GLU A 272 33.89 -6.65 -0.74
N THR A 273 32.82 -6.43 -1.47
CA THR A 273 31.79 -7.47 -1.74
C THR A 273 32.40 -8.62 -2.56
N ILE A 274 33.18 -8.34 -3.60
CA ILE A 274 33.85 -9.35 -4.41
C ILE A 274 34.82 -10.19 -3.55
N GLU A 275 35.56 -9.56 -2.64
CA GLU A 275 36.50 -10.25 -1.73
C GLU A 275 35.72 -11.15 -0.74
N LYS A 276 34.63 -10.67 -0.15
CA LYS A 276 33.76 -11.47 0.73
C LYS A 276 33.21 -12.70 -0.01
N ILE A 277 32.69 -12.52 -1.24
CA ILE A 277 32.16 -13.60 -2.07
C ILE A 277 33.23 -14.69 -2.32
N LYS A 278 34.43 -14.29 -2.68
CA LYS A 278 35.56 -15.23 -2.94
C LYS A 278 35.98 -16.01 -1.70
N ASN A 279 35.85 -15.43 -0.51
CA ASN A 279 36.29 -16.01 0.75
C ASN A 279 35.28 -16.87 1.46
N LEU A 280 33.95 -16.68 1.20
CA LEU A 280 32.84 -17.22 2.01
C LEU A 280 31.98 -18.22 1.26
N ASP A 281 32.41 -18.74 0.11
CA ASP A 281 31.63 -19.71 -0.71
C ASP A 281 30.16 -19.27 -0.88
N VAL A 282 29.96 -18.06 -1.42
CA VAL A 282 28.62 -17.51 -1.70
C VAL A 282 27.96 -18.26 -2.83
N LYS A 283 26.71 -18.66 -2.69
CA LYS A 283 25.95 -19.44 -3.67
C LYS A 283 25.24 -18.58 -4.69
N ALA A 284 24.75 -17.41 -4.29
CA ALA A 284 23.97 -16.55 -5.15
C ALA A 284 24.06 -15.08 -4.76
N ILE A 285 23.88 -14.21 -5.77
CA ILE A 285 23.68 -12.79 -5.62
C ILE A 285 22.22 -12.51 -5.95
N PHE A 286 21.49 -11.85 -5.03
CA PHE A 286 20.10 -11.49 -5.23
C PHE A 286 19.93 -10.00 -5.46
N VAL A 287 19.22 -9.65 -6.53
CA VAL A 287 18.76 -8.31 -6.86
C VAL A 287 17.24 -8.25 -6.76
N GLU A 288 16.70 -7.08 -6.54
CA GLU A 288 15.26 -6.87 -6.53
C GLU A 288 14.77 -6.43 -7.93
N PRO A 289 13.49 -6.73 -8.30
CA PRO A 289 12.97 -6.47 -9.64
C PRO A 289 13.07 -4.99 -10.08
N GLN A 290 12.90 -4.08 -9.12
CA GLN A 290 12.83 -2.64 -9.37
C GLN A 290 14.19 -1.96 -9.57
N TYR A 291 15.32 -2.66 -9.32
CA TYR A 291 16.65 -2.05 -9.36
C TYR A 291 17.51 -2.51 -10.55
N SER A 292 18.53 -1.70 -10.87
CA SER A 292 19.48 -1.99 -11.94
C SER A 292 20.37 -3.18 -11.60
N THR A 293 20.55 -4.09 -12.56
CA THR A 293 21.41 -5.28 -12.40
C THR A 293 22.88 -5.03 -12.69
N LYS A 294 23.29 -3.84 -13.14
CA LYS A 294 24.67 -3.57 -13.63
C LYS A 294 25.77 -3.90 -12.63
N ALA A 295 25.59 -3.48 -11.36
CA ALA A 295 26.56 -3.75 -10.31
C ALA A 295 26.62 -5.26 -10.00
N ALA A 296 25.48 -5.93 -9.93
CA ALA A 296 25.40 -7.38 -9.74
C ALA A 296 26.05 -8.16 -10.87
N GLU A 297 25.87 -7.75 -12.12
CA GLU A 297 26.52 -8.35 -13.28
C GLU A 297 28.05 -8.17 -13.23
N THR A 298 28.53 -7.02 -12.72
CA THR A 298 29.96 -6.77 -12.52
C THR A 298 30.54 -7.72 -11.48
N ILE A 299 29.88 -7.84 -10.31
CA ILE A 299 30.29 -8.78 -9.26
C ILE A 299 30.25 -10.21 -9.77
N SER A 300 29.19 -10.59 -10.49
CA SER A 300 29.04 -11.93 -11.07
C SER A 300 30.18 -12.30 -12.03
N LYS A 301 30.61 -11.38 -12.91
CA LYS A 301 31.71 -11.58 -13.85
C LYS A 301 33.06 -11.81 -13.12
N GLU A 302 33.28 -11.10 -12.01
CA GLU A 302 34.52 -11.20 -11.24
C GLU A 302 34.58 -12.42 -10.29
N THR A 303 33.41 -12.99 -9.95
CA THR A 303 33.31 -14.07 -8.95
C THR A 303 32.80 -15.39 -9.52
N ASN A 304 32.21 -15.39 -10.72
CA ASN A 304 31.43 -16.48 -11.33
C ASN A 304 30.18 -16.90 -10.53
N VAL A 305 29.74 -16.13 -9.54
CA VAL A 305 28.51 -16.38 -8.80
C VAL A 305 27.34 -15.83 -9.60
N LYS A 306 26.25 -16.61 -9.74
CA LYS A 306 25.09 -16.24 -10.54
C LYS A 306 24.24 -15.19 -9.82
N VAL A 307 23.59 -14.34 -10.64
CA VAL A 307 22.62 -13.35 -10.20
C VAL A 307 21.22 -13.91 -10.40
N TYR A 308 20.38 -13.73 -9.38
CA TYR A 308 18.96 -14.09 -9.37
C TYR A 308 18.13 -12.92 -8.89
N THR A 309 16.82 -12.95 -9.15
CA THR A 309 15.88 -11.94 -8.67
C THR A 309 15.10 -12.48 -7.48
N LEU A 310 15.12 -11.74 -6.37
CA LEU A 310 14.30 -12.01 -5.18
C LEU A 310 13.38 -10.81 -4.93
N ASP A 311 12.08 -11.05 -4.88
CA ASP A 311 11.06 -10.01 -4.84
C ASP A 311 10.70 -9.67 -3.39
N PRO A 312 10.91 -8.43 -2.91
CA PRO A 312 10.54 -7.99 -1.57
C PRO A 312 9.03 -7.69 -1.40
N ILE A 313 8.20 -7.94 -2.41
CA ILE A 313 6.73 -7.78 -2.40
C ILE A 313 6.29 -6.31 -2.27
N VAL A 314 7.09 -5.38 -2.72
CA VAL A 314 6.79 -3.94 -2.58
C VAL A 314 6.19 -3.30 -3.83
N THR A 315 6.19 -4.02 -4.95
CA THR A 315 5.62 -3.57 -6.23
C THR A 315 4.71 -4.63 -6.84
N GLU A 316 3.70 -4.20 -7.59
CA GLU A 316 2.83 -5.09 -8.37
C GLU A 316 3.47 -5.39 -9.73
N GLU A 317 4.29 -6.43 -9.82
CA GLU A 317 4.89 -6.86 -11.11
C GLU A 317 3.87 -7.45 -12.09
N SER A 318 2.84 -8.12 -11.57
CA SER A 318 1.76 -8.68 -12.38
C SER A 318 0.42 -8.48 -11.71
N LYS A 319 -0.59 -8.06 -12.52
CA LYS A 319 -1.95 -7.86 -12.01
C LYS A 319 -2.46 -9.09 -11.30
N ASN A 320 -2.94 -8.89 -10.07
CA ASN A 320 -3.53 -9.92 -9.19
C ASN A 320 -2.56 -10.94 -8.59
N SER A 321 -1.25 -10.69 -8.54
CA SER A 321 -0.34 -11.53 -7.76
C SER A 321 -0.64 -11.38 -6.28
N SER A 322 -0.86 -12.51 -5.59
CA SER A 322 -1.01 -12.53 -4.14
C SER A 322 0.36 -12.58 -3.44
N TYR A 323 0.39 -12.23 -2.17
CA TYR A 323 1.57 -12.44 -1.32
C TYR A 323 2.11 -13.88 -1.41
N ILE A 324 1.21 -14.86 -1.39
CA ILE A 324 1.57 -16.29 -1.47
C ILE A 324 2.20 -16.64 -2.82
N ASP A 325 1.69 -16.08 -3.93
CA ASP A 325 2.25 -16.34 -5.27
C ASP A 325 3.67 -15.79 -5.38
N ILE A 326 3.91 -14.58 -4.90
CA ILE A 326 5.24 -13.95 -4.93
C ILE A 326 6.22 -14.73 -4.06
N MET A 327 5.83 -15.11 -2.85
CA MET A 327 6.67 -15.91 -1.96
C MET A 327 6.96 -17.30 -2.53
N ASN A 328 6.02 -17.95 -3.22
CA ASN A 328 6.28 -19.19 -3.94
C ASN A 328 7.28 -18.98 -5.08
N LYS A 329 7.21 -17.89 -5.84
CA LYS A 329 8.18 -17.54 -6.89
C LYS A 329 9.58 -17.34 -6.28
N ASN A 330 9.66 -16.64 -5.14
CA ASN A 330 10.90 -16.48 -4.38
C ASN A 330 11.49 -17.84 -3.95
N LEU A 331 10.65 -18.74 -3.44
CA LEU A 331 11.09 -20.09 -3.08
C LEU A 331 11.66 -20.86 -4.28
N GLU A 332 11.01 -20.85 -5.44
CA GLU A 332 11.52 -21.54 -6.64
C GLU A 332 12.86 -20.90 -7.09
N THR A 333 13.01 -19.59 -7.00
CA THR A 333 14.27 -18.89 -7.29
C THR A 333 15.39 -19.34 -6.32
N LEU A 334 15.10 -19.41 -5.03
CA LEU A 334 16.07 -19.90 -4.02
C LEU A 334 16.48 -21.35 -4.26
N LYS A 335 15.51 -22.22 -4.59
CA LYS A 335 15.79 -23.64 -4.93
C LYS A 335 16.69 -23.76 -6.16
N GLU A 336 16.53 -22.88 -7.15
CA GLU A 336 17.44 -22.85 -8.30
C GLU A 336 18.84 -22.35 -7.93
N ALA A 337 18.91 -21.33 -7.10
CA ALA A 337 20.16 -20.72 -6.67
C ALA A 337 21.03 -21.67 -5.82
N PHE A 338 20.42 -22.58 -5.06
CA PHE A 338 21.10 -23.52 -4.18
C PHE A 338 21.33 -24.92 -4.78
N LYS A 339 20.99 -25.17 -6.04
CA LYS A 339 21.34 -26.41 -6.76
C LYS A 339 22.82 -26.43 -7.10
#